data_6ada17565cab153a7ca7e777709c6c13
#
_entry.id   6ada17565cab153a7ca7e777709c6c13
#
_cell.length_a   1.000
_cell.length_b   1.000
_cell.length_c   1.000
_cell.angle_alpha   90.00
_cell.angle_beta   90.00
_cell.angle_gamma   90.00
#
_symmetry.space_group_name_H-M   'P 1'
#
loop_
_entity.id
_entity.type
_entity.pdbx_description
1 polymer ?
#
loop_
_entity_poly.entity_id
_entity_poly.type
_entity_poly.pdbx_seq_one_letter_code
_entity_poly.pdbx_strand_id
1 'polypeptide(L)'
;KLLDWLADEFMQHDWSIKHMQRLILNSRTFKQSSQPHPEGMAKDAQSSLLWRFTPRRLSAEPMRDSILFTSGALDLNMGGPGFYLLDVQVENVMHYFPKEHFGPSEFRRMVYQTRIRQEQDGIFGAFDCPDGNQVIPNRSRSNTPIQALNLFNSPFILQQSEILAAKLQQAFPDSIDEQINYAFKTLHG
;
A
#
# COMPACT_ATOMS: atom_id res chain seq x y z
N LYS A 1 -8.16 -13.24 -27.42
CA LYS A 1 -7.91 -14.64 -26.99
C LYS A 1 -7.78 -14.78 -25.48
N LEU A 2 -6.81 -14.11 -24.80
CA LEU A 2 -6.67 -14.25 -23.34
C LEU A 2 -7.87 -13.63 -22.60
N LEU A 3 -8.28 -12.42 -22.99
CA LEU A 3 -9.45 -11.75 -22.38
C LEU A 3 -10.75 -12.54 -22.64
N ASP A 4 -10.91 -13.11 -23.80
CA ASP A 4 -12.09 -13.93 -24.15
C ASP A 4 -12.14 -15.19 -23.29
N TRP A 5 -10.98 -15.83 -23.09
CA TRP A 5 -10.86 -17.00 -22.21
C TRP A 5 -11.13 -16.62 -20.74
N LEU A 6 -10.57 -15.50 -20.26
CA LEU A 6 -10.85 -15.02 -18.90
C LEU A 6 -12.33 -14.69 -18.70
N ALA A 7 -12.98 -14.13 -19.72
CA ALA A 7 -14.42 -13.85 -19.67
C ALA A 7 -15.26 -15.13 -19.58
N ASP A 8 -14.92 -16.14 -20.39
CA ASP A 8 -15.57 -17.44 -20.35
C ASP A 8 -15.37 -18.13 -19.00
N GLU A 9 -14.14 -18.17 -18.49
CA GLU A 9 -13.80 -18.70 -17.17
C GLU A 9 -14.57 -18.00 -16.04
N PHE A 10 -14.73 -16.67 -16.14
CA PHE A 10 -15.48 -15.88 -15.16
C PHE A 10 -16.97 -16.22 -15.17
N MET A 11 -17.57 -16.39 -16.35
CA MET A 11 -18.95 -16.81 -16.49
C MET A 11 -19.18 -18.24 -16.00
N GLN A 12 -18.27 -19.17 -16.31
CA GLN A 12 -18.37 -20.58 -15.90
C GLN A 12 -18.23 -20.78 -14.39
N HIS A 13 -17.63 -19.83 -13.67
CA HIS A 13 -17.44 -19.86 -12.21
C HIS A 13 -18.30 -18.85 -11.47
N ASP A 14 -19.57 -18.73 -11.87
CA ASP A 14 -20.58 -17.91 -11.20
C ASP A 14 -20.15 -16.45 -10.94
N TRP A 15 -19.43 -15.86 -11.89
CA TRP A 15 -18.94 -14.47 -11.81
C TRP A 15 -18.09 -14.22 -10.57
N SER A 16 -17.37 -15.22 -10.09
CA SER A 16 -16.58 -15.15 -8.87
C SER A 16 -15.28 -14.37 -9.07
N ILE A 17 -15.23 -13.14 -8.58
CA ILE A 17 -14.02 -12.30 -8.58
C ILE A 17 -12.89 -13.01 -7.81
N LYS A 18 -13.19 -13.68 -6.69
CA LYS A 18 -12.18 -14.40 -5.90
C LYS A 18 -11.58 -15.58 -6.67
N HIS A 19 -12.37 -16.27 -7.49
CA HIS A 19 -11.85 -17.32 -8.38
C HIS A 19 -10.85 -16.74 -9.36
N MET A 20 -11.21 -15.66 -10.08
CA MET A 20 -10.34 -15.00 -11.04
C MET A 20 -9.04 -14.49 -10.41
N GLN A 21 -9.13 -13.89 -9.22
CA GLN A 21 -7.94 -13.46 -8.49
C GLN A 21 -7.00 -14.62 -8.17
N ARG A 22 -7.54 -15.75 -7.65
CA ARG A 22 -6.74 -16.95 -7.38
C ARG A 22 -6.09 -17.50 -8.63
N LEU A 23 -6.83 -17.55 -9.73
CA LEU A 23 -6.34 -18.01 -11.03
C LEU A 23 -5.15 -17.18 -11.51
N ILE A 24 -5.27 -15.86 -11.48
CA ILE A 24 -4.21 -14.92 -11.90
C ILE A 24 -3.00 -15.03 -10.97
N LEU A 25 -3.20 -14.95 -9.64
CA LEU A 25 -2.14 -14.99 -8.65
C LEU A 25 -1.37 -16.32 -8.64
N ASN A 26 -2.04 -17.43 -9.00
CA ASN A 26 -1.41 -18.75 -9.09
C ASN A 26 -0.75 -19.03 -10.43
N SER A 27 -0.89 -18.15 -11.41
CA SER A 27 -0.26 -18.33 -12.71
C SER A 27 1.28 -18.32 -12.63
N ARG A 28 1.94 -19.05 -13.51
CA ARG A 28 3.41 -19.05 -13.60
C ARG A 28 3.94 -17.64 -13.92
N THR A 29 3.23 -16.91 -14.75
CA THR A 29 3.59 -15.52 -15.12
C THR A 29 3.59 -14.60 -13.93
N PHE A 30 2.59 -14.70 -13.04
CA PHE A 30 2.52 -13.87 -11.85
C PHE A 30 3.59 -14.24 -10.80
N LYS A 31 3.93 -15.54 -10.71
CA LYS A 31 4.91 -16.07 -9.74
C LYS A 31 6.36 -16.03 -10.23
N GLN A 32 6.64 -15.38 -11.36
CA GLN A 32 8.01 -15.22 -11.84
C GLN A 32 8.87 -14.41 -10.88
N SER A 33 10.17 -14.75 -10.84
CA SER A 33 11.17 -13.94 -10.13
C SER A 33 11.27 -12.55 -10.73
N SER A 34 11.57 -11.57 -9.90
CA SER A 34 11.89 -10.20 -10.34
C SER A 34 13.37 -10.04 -10.74
N GLN A 35 14.21 -11.03 -10.43
CA GLN A 35 15.64 -10.95 -10.69
C GLN A 35 15.94 -10.86 -12.19
N PRO A 36 16.75 -9.89 -12.61
CA PRO A 36 17.18 -9.80 -14.00
C PRO A 36 18.24 -10.86 -14.32
N HIS A 37 18.25 -11.35 -15.56
CA HIS A 37 19.35 -12.14 -16.08
C HIS A 37 19.85 -11.55 -17.41
N PRO A 38 21.17 -11.71 -17.75
CA PRO A 38 21.77 -11.00 -18.87
C PRO A 38 21.10 -11.24 -20.21
N GLU A 39 20.73 -12.47 -20.53
CA GLU A 39 20.07 -12.80 -21.79
C GLU A 39 18.69 -12.14 -21.92
N GLY A 40 17.89 -12.15 -20.86
CA GLY A 40 16.59 -11.49 -20.84
C GLY A 40 16.72 -9.99 -21.02
N MET A 41 17.67 -9.38 -20.31
CA MET A 41 17.97 -7.95 -20.44
C MET A 41 18.43 -7.58 -21.86
N ALA A 42 19.24 -8.42 -22.50
CA ALA A 42 19.73 -8.17 -23.86
C ALA A 42 18.63 -8.28 -24.91
N LYS A 43 17.66 -9.19 -24.74
CA LYS A 43 16.59 -9.46 -25.69
C LYS A 43 15.35 -8.59 -25.48
N ASP A 44 15.00 -8.33 -24.23
CA ASP A 44 13.77 -7.61 -23.85
C ASP A 44 13.93 -6.94 -22.48
N ALA A 45 14.68 -5.85 -22.45
CA ALA A 45 14.96 -5.10 -21.23
C ALA A 45 13.69 -4.62 -20.50
N GLN A 46 12.61 -4.35 -21.24
CA GLN A 46 11.33 -3.88 -20.71
C GLN A 46 10.41 -5.00 -20.22
N SER A 47 10.82 -6.26 -20.38
CA SER A 47 10.03 -7.45 -20.01
C SER A 47 8.65 -7.52 -20.68
N SER A 48 8.52 -7.03 -21.90
CA SER A 48 7.30 -7.08 -22.71
C SER A 48 6.87 -8.51 -23.02
N LEU A 49 7.83 -9.43 -23.08
CA LEU A 49 7.61 -10.87 -23.29
C LEU A 49 7.39 -11.64 -21.98
N LEU A 50 7.22 -10.93 -20.86
CA LEU A 50 6.89 -11.49 -19.57
C LEU A 50 7.88 -12.54 -19.04
N TRP A 51 9.18 -12.35 -19.31
CA TRP A 51 10.23 -13.29 -18.86
C TRP A 51 10.63 -13.10 -17.38
N ARG A 52 10.23 -11.98 -16.76
CA ARG A 52 10.34 -11.73 -15.31
C ARG A 52 9.16 -10.91 -14.82
N PHE A 53 8.91 -10.92 -13.52
CA PHE A 53 8.00 -9.97 -12.89
C PHE A 53 8.73 -8.65 -12.67
N THR A 54 8.38 -7.61 -13.38
CA THR A 54 9.03 -6.31 -13.24
C THR A 54 8.64 -5.69 -11.89
N PRO A 55 9.61 -5.33 -11.02
CA PRO A 55 9.32 -4.66 -9.76
C PRO A 55 8.52 -3.38 -9.99
N ARG A 56 7.50 -3.19 -9.17
CA ARG A 56 6.65 -2.00 -9.24
C ARG A 56 6.58 -1.37 -7.86
N ARG A 57 6.60 -0.06 -7.84
CA ARG A 57 6.36 0.68 -6.63
C ARG A 57 4.92 0.48 -6.17
N LEU A 58 4.72 0.35 -4.85
CA LEU A 58 3.38 0.35 -4.26
C LEU A 58 2.70 1.70 -4.47
N SER A 59 1.40 1.70 -4.72
CA SER A 59 0.58 2.90 -4.63
C SER A 59 0.35 3.29 -3.16
N ALA A 60 -0.17 4.47 -2.92
CA ALA A 60 -0.35 5.02 -1.59
C ALA A 60 -1.15 4.10 -0.65
N GLU A 61 -2.23 3.49 -1.16
CA GLU A 61 -3.10 2.66 -0.34
C GLU A 61 -2.42 1.37 0.15
N PRO A 62 -1.84 0.52 -0.73
CA PRO A 62 -1.07 -0.63 -0.26
C PRO A 62 0.15 -0.25 0.58
N MET A 63 0.78 0.90 0.31
CA MET A 63 1.92 1.37 1.09
C MET A 63 1.49 1.64 2.54
N ARG A 64 0.42 2.39 2.75
CA ARG A 64 -0.11 2.67 4.09
C ARG A 64 -0.54 1.39 4.81
N ASP A 65 -1.28 0.53 4.12
CA ASP A 65 -1.73 -0.75 4.68
C ASP A 65 -0.53 -1.65 5.06
N SER A 66 0.55 -1.63 4.26
CA SER A 66 1.79 -2.37 4.56
C SER A 66 2.51 -1.82 5.79
N ILE A 67 2.58 -0.50 5.97
CA ILE A 67 3.17 0.13 7.16
C ILE A 67 2.43 -0.31 8.42
N LEU A 68 1.09 -0.23 8.41
CA LEU A 68 0.25 -0.68 9.51
C LEU A 68 0.37 -2.19 9.76
N PHE A 69 0.46 -2.99 8.71
CA PHE A 69 0.65 -4.44 8.81
C PHE A 69 2.00 -4.78 9.46
N THR A 70 3.06 -4.12 9.04
CA THR A 70 4.42 -4.32 9.56
C THR A 70 4.54 -3.97 11.03
N SER A 71 3.97 -2.84 11.45
CA SER A 71 3.91 -2.45 12.87
C SER A 71 3.03 -3.39 13.71
N GLY A 72 2.09 -4.09 13.06
CA GLY A 72 1.09 -4.94 13.71
C GLY A 72 -0.16 -4.19 14.17
N ALA A 73 -0.30 -2.92 13.76
CA ALA A 73 -1.43 -2.08 14.13
C ALA A 73 -2.63 -2.19 13.18
N LEU A 74 -2.49 -2.86 12.02
CA LEU A 74 -3.53 -2.92 10.99
C LEU A 74 -4.81 -3.59 11.51
N ASP A 75 -5.91 -2.85 11.49
CA ASP A 75 -7.25 -3.38 11.70
C ASP A 75 -7.84 -3.90 10.38
N LEU A 76 -8.11 -5.21 10.33
CA LEU A 76 -8.68 -5.91 9.17
C LEU A 76 -10.21 -5.99 9.19
N ASN A 77 -10.88 -5.41 10.18
CA ASN A 77 -12.34 -5.43 10.24
C ASN A 77 -12.96 -4.82 8.99
N MET A 78 -13.91 -5.55 8.43
CA MET A 78 -14.63 -5.14 7.22
C MET A 78 -15.96 -4.48 7.55
N GLY A 79 -16.37 -3.51 6.70
CA GLY A 79 -17.62 -2.79 6.85
C GLY A 79 -17.55 -1.67 7.90
N GLY A 80 -18.69 -1.07 8.18
CA GLY A 80 -18.81 0.06 9.11
C GLY A 80 -18.38 1.41 8.53
N PRO A 81 -18.38 2.47 9.35
CA PRO A 81 -18.06 3.83 8.92
C PRO A 81 -16.61 3.99 8.49
N GLY A 82 -16.33 4.95 7.62
CA GLY A 82 -14.98 5.36 7.28
C GLY A 82 -14.28 6.12 8.40
N PHE A 83 -13.02 6.48 8.16
CA PHE A 83 -12.22 7.30 9.07
C PHE A 83 -11.63 8.51 8.35
N TYR A 84 -11.25 9.53 9.10
CA TYR A 84 -10.60 10.73 8.60
C TYR A 84 -9.13 10.76 9.04
N LEU A 85 -8.25 11.22 8.14
CA LEU A 85 -6.86 11.57 8.47
C LEU A 85 -6.68 13.06 8.76
N LEU A 86 -7.76 13.80 8.80
CA LEU A 86 -7.83 15.22 9.11
C LEU A 86 -8.77 15.43 10.30
N ASP A 87 -8.46 16.38 11.14
CA ASP A 87 -9.38 16.90 12.15
C ASP A 87 -10.34 17.87 11.49
N VAL A 88 -11.63 17.69 11.74
CA VAL A 88 -12.69 18.50 11.13
C VAL A 88 -13.24 19.44 12.16
N GLN A 89 -13.10 20.74 11.95
CA GLN A 89 -13.77 21.77 12.71
C GLN A 89 -14.96 22.32 11.91
N VAL A 90 -16.13 22.27 12.53
CA VAL A 90 -17.37 22.73 11.91
C VAL A 90 -17.74 24.09 12.49
N GLU A 91 -17.60 25.13 11.66
CA GLU A 91 -18.09 26.47 11.94
C GLU A 91 -19.13 26.86 10.87
N ASN A 92 -19.06 28.05 10.29
CA ASN A 92 -19.87 28.43 9.13
C ASN A 92 -19.47 27.64 7.87
N VAL A 93 -18.21 27.22 7.79
CA VAL A 93 -17.64 26.30 6.82
C VAL A 93 -16.85 25.22 7.55
N MET A 94 -16.62 24.10 6.87
CA MET A 94 -15.77 23.03 7.41
C MET A 94 -14.29 23.37 7.19
N HIS A 95 -13.52 23.32 8.27
CA HIS A 95 -12.06 23.46 8.25
C HIS A 95 -11.42 22.11 8.51
N TYR A 96 -10.34 21.82 7.79
CA TYR A 96 -9.64 20.55 7.82
C TYR A 96 -8.18 20.78 8.23
N PHE A 97 -7.76 20.12 9.29
CA PHE A 97 -6.39 20.21 9.81
C PHE A 97 -5.74 18.84 9.79
N PRO A 98 -4.48 18.71 9.34
CA PRO A 98 -3.76 17.44 9.42
C PRO A 98 -3.70 16.92 10.85
N LYS A 99 -3.99 15.62 11.04
CA LYS A 99 -3.81 14.97 12.34
C LYS A 99 -2.34 14.75 12.61
N GLU A 100 -1.95 15.01 13.85
CA GLU A 100 -0.61 14.71 14.36
C GLU A 100 -0.55 13.36 15.08
N HIS A 101 -1.69 12.90 15.61
CA HIS A 101 -1.82 11.63 16.33
C HIS A 101 -2.90 10.77 15.73
N PHE A 102 -2.61 9.47 15.63
CA PHE A 102 -3.50 8.47 15.03
C PHE A 102 -3.80 7.40 16.06
N GLY A 103 -5.05 6.96 16.11
CA GLY A 103 -5.52 5.93 17.03
C GLY A 103 -6.02 4.68 16.29
N PRO A 104 -6.56 3.71 17.04
CA PRO A 104 -7.11 2.48 16.45
C PRO A 104 -8.17 2.70 15.38
N SER A 105 -8.95 3.78 15.46
CA SER A 105 -9.96 4.14 14.47
C SER A 105 -9.36 4.44 13.09
N GLU A 106 -8.16 5.02 13.06
CA GLU A 106 -7.44 5.34 11.83
C GLU A 106 -6.55 4.18 11.34
N PHE A 107 -6.39 3.11 12.13
CA PHE A 107 -5.53 1.98 11.76
C PHE A 107 -6.21 0.95 10.84
N ARG A 108 -7.41 1.25 10.38
CA ARG A 108 -8.12 0.48 9.37
C ARG A 108 -7.45 0.58 8.00
N ARG A 109 -7.75 -0.35 7.11
CA ARG A 109 -7.29 -0.32 5.72
C ARG A 109 -7.67 0.99 5.03
N MET A 110 -6.78 1.50 4.19
CA MET A 110 -6.96 2.79 3.51
C MET A 110 -8.20 2.85 2.60
N VAL A 111 -8.75 1.71 2.19
CA VAL A 111 -10.02 1.65 1.45
C VAL A 111 -11.20 2.26 2.24
N TYR A 112 -11.10 2.34 3.56
CA TYR A 112 -12.11 2.96 4.45
C TYR A 112 -11.83 4.44 4.74
N GLN A 113 -10.73 5.00 4.21
CA GLN A 113 -10.43 6.41 4.41
C GLN A 113 -11.46 7.29 3.71
N THR A 114 -12.05 8.23 4.44
CA THR A 114 -12.92 9.26 3.87
C THR A 114 -12.08 10.23 3.03
N ARG A 115 -12.46 10.41 1.77
CA ARG A 115 -11.82 11.35 0.85
C ARG A 115 -12.61 12.66 0.85
N ILE A 116 -11.94 13.71 1.28
CA ILE A 116 -12.51 15.06 1.27
C ILE A 116 -12.16 15.68 -0.09
N ARG A 117 -13.17 16.25 -0.74
CA ARG A 117 -12.92 17.05 -1.95
C ARG A 117 -12.17 18.31 -1.57
N GLN A 118 -11.27 18.76 -2.43
CA GLN A 118 -10.45 19.97 -2.28
C GLN A 118 -9.32 19.86 -1.22
N GLU A 119 -9.24 18.76 -0.48
CA GLU A 119 -8.13 18.52 0.44
C GLU A 119 -7.30 17.32 -0.01
N GLN A 120 -5.99 17.51 -0.09
CA GLN A 120 -5.05 16.42 -0.30
C GLN A 120 -4.57 15.87 1.03
N ASP A 121 -4.47 14.56 1.09
CA ASP A 121 -3.77 13.89 2.19
C ASP A 121 -2.29 14.33 2.20
N GLY A 122 -1.87 14.97 3.28
CA GLY A 122 -0.51 15.53 3.39
C GLY A 122 0.60 14.48 3.36
N ILE A 123 0.29 13.22 3.68
CA ILE A 123 1.26 12.12 3.70
C ILE A 123 1.19 11.36 2.38
N PHE A 124 0.03 10.79 2.08
CA PHE A 124 -0.15 9.86 0.96
C PHE A 124 -0.48 10.56 -0.36
N GLY A 125 -0.85 11.83 -0.35
CA GLY A 125 -0.99 12.65 -1.56
C GLY A 125 0.29 12.73 -2.37
N ALA A 126 1.44 12.82 -1.71
CA ALA A 126 2.75 12.78 -2.36
C ALA A 126 3.07 11.46 -3.08
N PHE A 127 2.32 10.39 -2.79
CA PHE A 127 2.49 9.06 -3.39
C PHE A 127 1.52 8.78 -4.54
N ASP A 128 1.22 9.79 -5.34
CA ASP A 128 0.32 9.71 -6.49
C ASP A 128 -1.09 9.21 -6.11
N CYS A 129 -1.51 9.48 -4.87
CA CYS A 129 -2.87 9.17 -4.46
C CYS A 129 -3.85 10.10 -5.18
N PRO A 130 -4.83 9.59 -5.93
CA PRO A 130 -5.81 10.44 -6.59
C PRO A 130 -6.56 11.29 -5.57
N ASP A 131 -6.75 12.56 -5.89
CA ASP A 131 -7.70 13.38 -5.15
C ASP A 131 -9.16 12.96 -5.44
N GLY A 132 -10.09 13.43 -4.64
CA GLY A 132 -11.51 13.14 -4.82
C GLY A 132 -12.21 13.99 -5.88
N ASN A 133 -11.48 14.86 -6.62
CA ASN A 133 -12.06 15.86 -7.50
C ASN A 133 -12.22 15.40 -8.95
N GLN A 134 -11.37 14.48 -9.41
CA GLN A 134 -11.32 14.06 -10.81
C GLN A 134 -11.34 12.55 -10.96
N VAL A 135 -11.96 12.09 -12.05
CA VAL A 135 -11.83 10.70 -12.49
C VAL A 135 -10.48 10.53 -13.17
N ILE A 136 -9.64 9.70 -12.61
CA ILE A 136 -8.30 9.40 -13.13
C ILE A 136 -8.28 7.99 -13.70
N PRO A 137 -8.33 7.82 -15.04
CA PRO A 137 -8.38 6.50 -15.66
C PRO A 137 -7.08 5.71 -15.50
N ASN A 138 -5.94 6.42 -15.47
CA ASN A 138 -4.62 5.83 -15.25
C ASN A 138 -3.89 6.61 -14.17
N ARG A 139 -3.48 5.94 -13.11
CA ARG A 139 -2.68 6.55 -12.05
C ARG A 139 -1.26 6.79 -12.51
N SER A 140 -0.75 7.99 -12.27
CA SER A 140 0.68 8.27 -12.38
C SER A 140 1.46 7.46 -11.35
N ARG A 141 2.73 7.23 -11.63
CA ARG A 141 3.69 6.65 -10.70
C ARG A 141 4.96 7.45 -10.77
N SER A 142 5.14 8.33 -9.82
CA SER A 142 6.33 9.15 -9.72
C SER A 142 7.31 8.61 -8.68
N ASN A 143 8.56 8.97 -8.80
CA ASN A 143 9.57 8.75 -7.78
C ASN A 143 10.26 10.09 -7.51
N THR A 144 9.90 10.73 -6.42
CA THR A 144 10.33 12.08 -6.10
C THR A 144 11.03 12.16 -4.74
N PRO A 145 11.99 13.08 -4.55
CA PRO A 145 12.62 13.29 -3.24
C PRO A 145 11.62 13.63 -2.13
N ILE A 146 10.52 14.32 -2.47
CA ILE A 146 9.49 14.71 -1.50
C ILE A 146 8.80 13.50 -0.87
N GLN A 147 8.70 12.40 -1.60
CA GLN A 147 8.15 11.15 -1.08
C GLN A 147 9.05 10.53 0.00
N ALA A 148 10.37 10.55 -0.21
CA ALA A 148 11.32 10.10 0.80
C ALA A 148 11.28 10.99 2.04
N LEU A 149 11.20 12.31 1.83
CA LEU A 149 11.10 13.29 2.91
C LEU A 149 9.81 13.09 3.73
N ASN A 150 8.68 12.83 3.07
CA ASN A 150 7.42 12.55 3.74
C ASN A 150 7.47 11.25 4.57
N LEU A 151 8.11 10.19 4.06
CA LEU A 151 8.30 8.97 4.86
C LEU A 151 9.18 9.22 6.08
N PHE A 152 10.15 10.11 5.98
CA PHE A 152 11.09 10.40 7.08
C PHE A 152 10.50 11.28 8.18
N ASN A 153 9.65 12.24 7.81
CA ASN A 153 9.15 13.28 8.73
C ASN A 153 7.68 13.13 9.09
N SER A 154 6.98 12.15 8.54
CA SER A 154 5.55 11.97 8.80
C SER A 154 5.28 11.54 10.24
N PRO A 155 4.44 12.25 11.01
CA PRO A 155 4.01 11.82 12.35
C PRO A 155 3.42 10.39 12.35
N PHE A 156 2.67 10.04 11.30
CA PHE A 156 2.14 8.69 11.13
C PHE A 156 3.25 7.63 11.04
N ILE A 157 4.27 7.89 10.22
CA ILE A 157 5.39 6.94 10.04
C ILE A 157 6.20 6.80 11.33
N LEU A 158 6.49 7.91 12.00
CA LEU A 158 7.20 7.91 13.28
C LEU A 158 6.43 7.11 14.33
N GLN A 159 5.13 7.35 14.47
CA GLN A 159 4.28 6.61 15.40
C GLN A 159 4.25 5.09 15.07
N GLN A 160 4.14 4.71 13.80
CA GLN A 160 4.17 3.29 13.42
C GLN A 160 5.55 2.65 13.66
N SER A 161 6.62 3.42 13.52
CA SER A 161 7.98 2.98 13.85
C SER A 161 8.16 2.75 15.35
N GLU A 162 7.59 3.61 16.19
CA GLU A 162 7.58 3.44 17.64
C GLU A 162 6.82 2.17 18.07
N ILE A 163 5.65 1.92 17.45
CA ILE A 163 4.87 0.71 17.71
C ILE A 163 5.66 -0.54 17.32
N LEU A 164 6.32 -0.52 16.15
CA LEU A 164 7.18 -1.61 15.72
C LEU A 164 8.36 -1.80 16.68
N ALA A 165 9.04 -0.74 17.05
CA ALA A 165 10.19 -0.79 17.98
C ALA A 165 9.79 -1.39 19.32
N ALA A 166 8.66 -0.96 19.91
CA ALA A 166 8.15 -1.52 21.15
C ALA A 166 7.84 -3.02 21.04
N LYS A 167 7.24 -3.44 19.92
CA LYS A 167 6.99 -4.85 19.63
C LYS A 167 8.27 -5.68 19.54
N LEU A 168 9.30 -5.13 18.91
CA LEU A 168 10.60 -5.81 18.76
C LEU A 168 11.34 -5.90 20.10
N GLN A 169 11.32 -4.84 20.91
CA GLN A 169 11.88 -4.85 22.25
C GLN A 169 11.19 -5.88 23.15
N GLN A 170 9.88 -6.03 23.02
CA GLN A 170 9.13 -7.04 23.77
C GLN A 170 9.44 -8.46 23.30
N ALA A 171 9.61 -8.67 21.99
CA ALA A 171 9.90 -9.99 21.40
C ALA A 171 11.35 -10.44 21.63
N PHE A 172 12.29 -9.52 21.64
CA PHE A 172 13.73 -9.76 21.77
C PHE A 172 14.38 -8.80 22.79
N PRO A 173 14.05 -8.92 24.09
CA PRO A 173 14.45 -7.93 25.10
C PRO A 173 15.96 -7.82 25.28
N ASP A 174 16.68 -8.91 25.06
CA ASP A 174 18.11 -9.01 25.39
C ASP A 174 19.04 -8.91 24.17
N SER A 175 18.49 -8.73 22.94
CA SER A 175 19.30 -8.78 21.73
C SER A 175 18.86 -7.72 20.69
N ILE A 176 19.65 -6.65 20.63
CA ILE A 176 19.48 -5.61 19.60
C ILE A 176 19.70 -6.18 18.20
N ASP A 177 20.63 -7.09 18.04
CA ASP A 177 20.92 -7.71 16.73
C ASP A 177 19.73 -8.51 16.21
N GLU A 178 19.04 -9.25 17.08
CA GLU A 178 17.82 -9.96 16.71
C GLU A 178 16.67 -8.98 16.36
N GLN A 179 16.52 -7.89 17.12
CA GLN A 179 15.56 -6.85 16.81
C GLN A 179 15.81 -6.27 15.41
N ILE A 180 17.03 -5.91 15.09
CA ILE A 180 17.45 -5.36 13.79
C ILE A 180 17.20 -6.39 12.68
N ASN A 181 17.66 -7.62 12.85
CA ASN A 181 17.49 -8.69 11.86
C ASN A 181 16.02 -8.98 11.59
N TYR A 182 15.21 -9.01 12.63
CA TYR A 182 13.76 -9.23 12.46
C TYR A 182 13.09 -8.04 11.76
N ALA A 183 13.47 -6.81 12.11
CA ALA A 183 12.98 -5.60 11.43
C ALA A 183 13.28 -5.64 9.93
N PHE A 184 14.54 -5.94 9.56
CA PHE A 184 14.95 -6.06 8.16
C PHE A 184 14.17 -7.14 7.41
N LYS A 185 14.02 -8.32 7.98
CA LYS A 185 13.23 -9.41 7.38
C LYS A 185 11.75 -9.04 7.21
N THR A 186 11.19 -8.30 8.16
CA THR A 186 9.78 -7.90 8.10
C THR A 186 9.52 -6.81 7.06
N LEU A 187 10.50 -5.91 6.87
CA LEU A 187 10.38 -4.78 5.95
C LEU A 187 10.76 -5.13 4.50
N HIS A 188 11.68 -6.06 4.30
CA HIS A 188 12.28 -6.33 2.99
C HIS A 188 12.05 -7.78 2.49
N GLY A 189 11.57 -8.69 3.31
CA GLY A 189 11.29 -10.08 2.97
C GLY A 189 12.44 -11.03 3.30
#